data_e92631a83b3c65859bdab19bb65e702f
#
_entry.id   e92631a83b3c65859bdab19bb65e702f
#
_cell.length_a   1.000
_cell.length_b   1.000
_cell.length_c   1.000
_cell.angle_alpha   90.00
_cell.angle_beta   90.00
_cell.angle_gamma   90.00
#
_symmetry.space_group_name_H-M   'P 1'
#
loop_
_entity.id
_entity.type
_entity.pdbx_description
1 polymer ?
#
loop_
_entity_poly.entity_id
_entity_poly.type
_entity_poly.pdbx_seq_one_letter_code
_entity_poly.pdbx_strand_id
1 'polypeptide(L)'
;MFKNAKLPPEGTPAQARYAVVIDPLIDGMTGAQSVTTQAMGVRLTKMMHEQYPQFDVKAFSAANVAKSPLVLIGTFTGVNAERKTAGTSEAYRICLALADLRSGKLVSKGLAFALPDSVDPTPLAFFRDAPAWSEDPATEGYIKTCQGTKAGDPINPLYLDRIVAASLVAEAIDAYDAGRYQDALDLYTGALSTPAGNQFRVLNGIYLANWKLGRQQQAETVFARIVDYGLDHQRLAVKFLFRPGSTAFVQDPKLSGPYPVWLKTIATQTSGGGKCLEVTGHTSPTGPEPLNERLSLLRAEYVKSPLEGASPVLAKRMIANGVGSKQTMVGTGRDDASDALDRRVEFKVIGC
;
A
#
# COMPACT_ATOMS: atom_id res chain seq x y z
N MET A 1 -7.48 -25.17 -1.00
CA MET A 1 -6.10 -24.80 -1.28
C MET A 1 -5.11 -25.75 -0.59
N PHE A 2 -4.98 -25.81 0.72
CA PHE A 2 -3.97 -26.59 1.45
C PHE A 2 -4.03 -28.10 1.19
N LYS A 3 -5.23 -28.71 1.12
CA LYS A 3 -5.39 -30.15 0.80
C LYS A 3 -4.87 -30.56 -0.58
N ASN A 4 -4.88 -29.63 -1.52
CA ASN A 4 -4.54 -29.88 -2.93
C ASN A 4 -3.21 -29.23 -3.34
N ALA A 5 -2.37 -28.88 -2.36
CA ALA A 5 -1.06 -28.28 -2.62
C ALA A 5 -0.14 -29.36 -3.25
N LYS A 6 0.47 -29.01 -4.38
CA LYS A 6 1.50 -29.83 -5.03
C LYS A 6 2.83 -29.56 -4.35
N LEU A 7 3.00 -30.14 -3.16
CA LEU A 7 4.20 -29.95 -2.35
C LEU A 7 5.41 -30.63 -3.02
N PRO A 8 6.60 -30.02 -2.94
CA PRO A 8 7.82 -30.64 -3.44
C PRO A 8 8.09 -31.95 -2.69
N PRO A 9 8.64 -32.99 -3.38
CA PRO A 9 9.01 -34.22 -2.69
C PRO A 9 10.11 -33.90 -1.66
N GLU A 10 9.83 -34.20 -0.41
CA GLU A 10 10.86 -34.17 0.62
C GLU A 10 11.68 -35.47 0.58
N GLY A 11 13.00 -35.32 0.48
CA GLY A 11 13.95 -36.45 0.59
C GLY A 11 14.10 -37.00 2.02
N THR A 12 13.04 -37.03 2.86
CA THR A 12 13.12 -37.35 4.29
C THR A 12 11.82 -37.95 4.82
N PRO A 13 11.92 -38.69 5.95
CA PRO A 13 10.88 -39.61 6.42
C PRO A 13 9.56 -38.93 6.78
N ALA A 14 8.51 -39.73 6.91
CA ALA A 14 7.08 -39.37 7.09
C ALA A 14 6.72 -38.39 8.24
N GLN A 15 7.67 -37.69 8.83
CA GLN A 15 7.51 -36.71 9.91
C GLN A 15 8.02 -35.29 9.55
N ALA A 16 8.59 -35.10 8.40
CA ALA A 16 9.06 -33.75 8.00
C ALA A 16 7.89 -32.83 7.71
N ARG A 17 7.84 -31.71 8.40
CA ARG A 17 6.85 -30.66 8.20
C ARG A 17 7.41 -29.60 7.26
N TYR A 18 6.56 -29.12 6.34
CA TYR A 18 6.92 -28.01 5.46
C TYR A 18 6.91 -26.70 6.25
N ALA A 19 8.05 -26.03 6.37
CA ALA A 19 8.09 -24.70 6.93
C ALA A 19 7.30 -23.73 6.02
N VAL A 20 6.41 -22.95 6.61
CA VAL A 20 5.59 -21.95 5.93
C VAL A 20 5.72 -20.63 6.64
N VAL A 21 5.97 -19.57 5.90
CA VAL A 21 5.82 -18.18 6.37
C VAL A 21 4.58 -17.54 5.74
N ILE A 22 3.91 -16.68 6.48
CA ILE A 22 2.76 -15.92 5.97
C ILE A 22 3.22 -14.47 5.81
N ASP A 23 3.43 -14.04 4.55
CA ASP A 23 3.61 -12.63 4.24
C ASP A 23 2.26 -11.92 4.46
N PRO A 24 2.19 -10.84 5.24
CA PRO A 24 0.93 -10.19 5.58
C PRO A 24 0.03 -9.95 4.37
N LEU A 25 -1.25 -10.29 4.54
CA LEU A 25 -2.24 -10.11 3.48
C LEU A 25 -2.51 -8.62 3.28
N ILE A 26 -2.76 -8.23 2.03
CA ILE A 26 -2.91 -6.83 1.64
C ILE A 26 -4.15 -6.59 0.79
N ASP A 27 -4.57 -5.34 0.73
CA ASP A 27 -5.51 -4.89 -0.29
C ASP A 27 -4.88 -5.01 -1.69
N GLY A 28 -5.63 -5.56 -2.63
CA GLY A 28 -5.13 -5.89 -3.96
C GLY A 28 -5.06 -4.71 -4.94
N MET A 29 -5.38 -3.50 -4.49
CA MET A 29 -5.26 -2.25 -5.26
C MET A 29 -4.22 -1.33 -4.65
N THR A 30 -4.31 -1.11 -3.35
CA THR A 30 -3.47 -0.14 -2.63
C THR A 30 -2.23 -0.76 -2.02
N GLY A 31 -2.25 -2.08 -1.81
CA GLY A 31 -1.23 -2.79 -1.05
C GLY A 31 -1.30 -2.55 0.46
N ALA A 32 -2.31 -1.87 0.97
CA ALA A 32 -2.46 -1.61 2.39
C ALA A 32 -2.91 -2.87 3.16
N GLN A 33 -2.51 -2.96 4.42
CA GLN A 33 -3.11 -3.89 5.37
C GLN A 33 -4.28 -3.20 6.08
N SER A 34 -5.31 -3.98 6.36
CA SER A 34 -6.53 -3.57 7.07
C SER A 34 -6.80 -4.48 8.26
N VAL A 35 -7.77 -4.08 9.08
CA VAL A 35 -8.27 -4.91 10.19
C VAL A 35 -8.63 -6.31 9.70
N THR A 36 -9.34 -6.44 8.59
CA THR A 36 -9.71 -7.76 8.05
C THR A 36 -8.52 -8.54 7.51
N THR A 37 -7.57 -7.92 6.82
CA THR A 37 -6.40 -8.65 6.29
C THR A 37 -5.54 -9.19 7.43
N GLN A 38 -5.37 -8.41 8.50
CA GLN A 38 -4.67 -8.85 9.71
C GLN A 38 -5.42 -10.01 10.42
N ALA A 39 -6.72 -9.86 10.64
CA ALA A 39 -7.54 -10.91 11.25
C ALA A 39 -7.52 -12.21 10.43
N MET A 40 -7.51 -12.13 9.11
CA MET A 40 -7.40 -13.29 8.24
C MET A 40 -6.04 -13.96 8.37
N GLY A 41 -4.94 -13.23 8.48
CA GLY A 41 -3.60 -13.78 8.73
C GLY A 41 -3.56 -14.61 10.01
N VAL A 42 -4.11 -14.07 11.10
CA VAL A 42 -4.25 -14.78 12.39
C VAL A 42 -5.11 -16.04 12.24
N ARG A 43 -6.24 -15.96 11.55
CA ARG A 43 -7.13 -17.10 11.32
C ARG A 43 -6.47 -18.18 10.47
N LEU A 44 -5.72 -17.82 9.44
CA LEU A 44 -4.97 -18.76 8.61
C LEU A 44 -3.91 -19.49 9.42
N THR A 45 -3.14 -18.79 10.24
CA THR A 45 -2.15 -19.38 11.15
C THR A 45 -2.81 -20.42 12.07
N LYS A 46 -3.90 -20.04 12.76
CA LYS A 46 -4.64 -20.95 13.63
C LYS A 46 -5.16 -22.17 12.88
N MET A 47 -5.80 -21.98 11.74
CA MET A 47 -6.34 -23.07 10.92
C MET A 47 -5.24 -24.03 10.45
N MET A 48 -4.07 -23.51 10.06
CA MET A 48 -2.95 -24.35 9.64
C MET A 48 -2.43 -25.19 10.79
N HIS A 49 -2.30 -24.64 11.99
CA HIS A 49 -1.89 -25.42 13.18
C HIS A 49 -2.89 -26.52 13.54
N GLU A 50 -4.19 -26.25 13.46
CA GLU A 50 -5.23 -27.18 13.91
C GLU A 50 -5.59 -28.26 12.88
N GLN A 51 -5.59 -27.91 11.58
CA GLN A 51 -6.17 -28.75 10.53
C GLN A 51 -5.17 -29.26 9.49
N TYR A 52 -3.95 -28.72 9.48
CA TYR A 52 -2.93 -29.04 8.46
C TYR A 52 -1.57 -29.30 9.10
N PRO A 53 -1.41 -30.41 9.87
CA PRO A 53 -0.22 -30.68 10.66
C PRO A 53 1.05 -30.90 9.84
N GLN A 54 0.93 -31.08 8.51
CA GLN A 54 2.07 -31.14 7.59
C GLN A 54 2.77 -29.79 7.41
N PHE A 55 2.16 -28.67 7.83
CA PHE A 55 2.77 -27.35 7.76
C PHE A 55 3.25 -26.89 9.13
N ASP A 56 4.45 -26.31 9.16
CA ASP A 56 5.05 -25.70 10.33
C ASP A 56 5.14 -24.19 10.10
N VAL A 57 4.17 -23.45 10.64
CA VAL A 57 4.07 -22.00 10.44
C VAL A 57 5.14 -21.29 11.26
N LYS A 58 5.97 -20.51 10.59
CA LYS A 58 7.05 -19.70 11.16
C LYS A 58 6.75 -18.21 10.98
N ALA A 59 7.37 -17.38 11.82
CA ALA A 59 7.30 -15.92 11.64
C ALA A 59 7.86 -15.50 10.27
N PHE A 60 7.22 -14.54 9.64
CA PHE A 60 7.72 -13.92 8.40
C PHE A 60 8.87 -12.98 8.74
N SER A 61 10.08 -13.52 8.76
CA SER A 61 11.31 -12.81 9.09
C SER A 61 12.42 -13.15 8.09
N ALA A 62 13.40 -12.27 7.96
CA ALA A 62 14.53 -12.46 7.07
C ALA A 62 15.26 -13.79 7.33
N ALA A 63 15.44 -14.16 8.60
CA ALA A 63 16.08 -15.41 9.00
C ALA A 63 15.32 -16.67 8.57
N ASN A 64 13.98 -16.62 8.57
CA ASN A 64 13.15 -17.74 8.12
C ASN A 64 13.01 -17.76 6.60
N VAL A 65 12.85 -16.62 5.95
CA VAL A 65 12.80 -16.48 4.49
C VAL A 65 14.08 -17.00 3.83
N ALA A 66 15.25 -16.72 4.42
CA ALA A 66 16.55 -17.19 3.94
C ALA A 66 16.68 -18.73 3.87
N LYS A 67 15.83 -19.48 4.60
CA LYS A 67 15.77 -20.94 4.55
C LYS A 67 14.92 -21.47 3.39
N SER A 68 14.45 -20.58 2.53
CA SER A 68 13.59 -20.91 1.36
C SER A 68 12.37 -21.76 1.72
N PRO A 69 11.51 -21.31 2.65
CA PRO A 69 10.29 -22.02 3.04
C PRO A 69 9.23 -21.90 1.94
N LEU A 70 8.06 -22.50 2.20
CA LEU A 70 6.84 -22.10 1.53
C LEU A 70 6.42 -20.71 2.01
N VAL A 71 5.91 -19.87 1.12
CA VAL A 71 5.32 -18.60 1.47
C VAL A 71 3.83 -18.55 1.10
N LEU A 72 3.00 -18.17 2.06
CA LEU A 72 1.59 -17.88 1.83
C LEU A 72 1.42 -16.39 1.66
N ILE A 73 0.82 -15.98 0.54
CA ILE A 73 0.45 -14.61 0.25
C ILE A 73 -1.05 -14.52 -0.03
N GLY A 74 -1.62 -13.33 0.09
CA GLY A 74 -3.03 -13.16 -0.23
C GLY A 74 -3.46 -11.71 -0.41
N THR A 75 -4.44 -11.51 -1.29
CA THR A 75 -5.02 -10.20 -1.55
C THR A 75 -6.51 -10.19 -1.29
N PHE A 76 -6.99 -9.08 -0.75
CA PHE A 76 -8.39 -8.69 -0.69
C PHE A 76 -8.59 -7.55 -1.69
N THR A 77 -9.51 -7.70 -2.62
CA THR A 77 -9.73 -6.69 -3.66
C THR A 77 -11.21 -6.37 -3.71
N GLY A 78 -11.57 -5.11 -3.43
CA GLY A 78 -12.92 -4.62 -3.62
C GLY A 78 -13.32 -4.74 -5.10
N VAL A 79 -14.51 -5.24 -5.37
CA VAL A 79 -15.06 -5.40 -6.73
C VAL A 79 -16.54 -5.02 -6.75
N ASN A 80 -16.95 -4.42 -7.86
CA ASN A 80 -18.36 -4.09 -8.11
C ASN A 80 -19.17 -5.33 -8.55
N ALA A 81 -20.45 -5.14 -8.90
CA ALA A 81 -21.35 -6.21 -9.36
C ALA A 81 -20.80 -6.98 -10.58
N GLU A 82 -20.09 -6.29 -11.48
CA GLU A 82 -19.44 -6.89 -12.65
C GLU A 82 -18.07 -7.52 -12.33
N ARG A 83 -17.70 -7.61 -11.06
CA ARG A 83 -16.40 -8.11 -10.56
C ARG A 83 -15.18 -7.30 -11.04
N LYS A 84 -15.39 -6.03 -11.38
CA LYS A 84 -14.34 -5.06 -11.73
C LYS A 84 -13.94 -4.25 -10.50
N THR A 85 -12.75 -3.66 -10.52
CA THR A 85 -12.20 -2.85 -9.43
C THR A 85 -12.60 -1.37 -9.50
N ALA A 86 -13.45 -0.98 -10.42
CA ALA A 86 -13.92 0.40 -10.59
C ALA A 86 -15.27 0.62 -9.88
N GLY A 87 -15.47 1.81 -9.32
CA GLY A 87 -16.71 2.21 -8.66
C GLY A 87 -16.84 1.69 -7.24
N THR A 88 -18.07 1.62 -6.73
CA THR A 88 -18.35 1.15 -5.37
C THR A 88 -18.14 -0.36 -5.24
N SER A 89 -17.47 -0.77 -4.16
CA SER A 89 -17.23 -2.18 -3.85
C SER A 89 -18.48 -2.86 -3.31
N GLU A 90 -18.99 -3.86 -4.04
CA GLU A 90 -20.15 -4.66 -3.65
C GLU A 90 -19.76 -6.05 -3.14
N ALA A 91 -18.54 -6.46 -3.35
CA ALA A 91 -17.95 -7.69 -2.83
C ALA A 91 -16.43 -7.55 -2.68
N TYR A 92 -15.82 -8.45 -1.93
CA TYR A 92 -14.36 -8.59 -1.89
C TYR A 92 -13.94 -9.92 -2.52
N ARG A 93 -13.09 -9.84 -3.54
CA ARG A 93 -12.41 -10.99 -4.11
C ARG A 93 -11.16 -11.29 -3.26
N ILE A 94 -11.11 -12.48 -2.70
CA ILE A 94 -9.99 -12.98 -1.87
C ILE A 94 -9.19 -13.97 -2.70
N CYS A 95 -7.93 -13.65 -2.93
CA CYS A 95 -6.96 -14.56 -3.52
C CYS A 95 -5.98 -15.01 -2.45
N LEU A 96 -5.71 -16.31 -2.35
CA LEU A 96 -4.62 -16.88 -1.55
C LEU A 96 -3.75 -17.72 -2.46
N ALA A 97 -2.43 -17.57 -2.37
CA ALA A 97 -1.45 -18.37 -3.10
C ALA A 97 -0.38 -18.90 -2.14
N LEU A 98 -0.10 -20.20 -2.24
CA LEU A 98 1.01 -20.85 -1.58
C LEU A 98 2.11 -21.09 -2.60
N ALA A 99 3.28 -20.53 -2.37
CA ALA A 99 4.41 -20.61 -3.27
C ALA A 99 5.61 -21.25 -2.57
N ASP A 100 6.43 -21.96 -3.31
CA ASP A 100 7.66 -22.58 -2.84
C ASP A 100 8.86 -21.70 -3.28
N LEU A 101 9.53 -21.10 -2.31
CA LEU A 101 10.68 -20.21 -2.57
C LEU A 101 11.89 -20.97 -3.13
N ARG A 102 11.98 -22.28 -2.91
CA ARG A 102 13.07 -23.10 -3.42
C ARG A 102 12.94 -23.34 -4.92
N SER A 103 11.74 -23.68 -5.39
CA SER A 103 11.47 -23.93 -6.80
C SER A 103 11.08 -22.65 -7.56
N GLY A 104 10.75 -21.56 -6.86
CA GLY A 104 10.25 -20.33 -7.47
C GLY A 104 8.85 -20.47 -8.09
N LYS A 105 8.01 -21.43 -7.64
CA LYS A 105 6.72 -21.74 -8.25
C LYS A 105 5.57 -21.76 -7.24
N LEU A 106 4.37 -21.45 -7.72
CA LEU A 106 3.14 -21.63 -6.93
C LEU A 106 2.80 -23.13 -6.83
N VAL A 107 2.63 -23.60 -5.60
CA VAL A 107 2.25 -24.99 -5.31
C VAL A 107 0.75 -25.16 -5.10
N SER A 108 0.05 -24.07 -4.75
CA SER A 108 -1.42 -24.08 -4.62
C SER A 108 -1.99 -22.68 -4.69
N LYS A 109 -3.28 -22.60 -5.03
CA LYS A 109 -4.03 -21.34 -5.08
C LYS A 109 -5.48 -21.55 -4.66
N GLY A 110 -6.07 -20.52 -4.05
CA GLY A 110 -7.48 -20.44 -3.69
C GLY A 110 -8.06 -19.09 -4.06
N LEU A 111 -9.33 -19.09 -4.48
CA LEU A 111 -10.13 -17.91 -4.77
C LEU A 111 -11.44 -18.01 -4.00
N ALA A 112 -11.85 -16.93 -3.35
CA ALA A 112 -13.12 -16.82 -2.65
C ALA A 112 -13.68 -15.39 -2.80
N PHE A 113 -14.95 -15.24 -2.43
CA PHE A 113 -15.60 -13.94 -2.35
C PHE A 113 -16.21 -13.75 -0.97
N ALA A 114 -16.19 -12.52 -0.47
CA ALA A 114 -16.82 -12.12 0.78
C ALA A 114 -17.76 -10.95 0.53
N LEU A 115 -18.84 -10.88 1.30
CA LEU A 115 -19.75 -9.73 1.30
C LEU A 115 -19.08 -8.52 1.99
N PRO A 116 -19.40 -7.28 1.59
CA PRO A 116 -18.80 -6.07 2.17
C PRO A 116 -18.98 -5.99 3.70
N ASP A 117 -20.14 -6.40 4.22
CA ASP A 117 -20.45 -6.34 5.65
C ASP A 117 -19.58 -7.27 6.52
N SER A 118 -18.92 -8.26 5.90
CA SER A 118 -18.00 -9.18 6.59
C SER A 118 -16.54 -8.72 6.53
N VAL A 119 -16.26 -7.58 5.91
CA VAL A 119 -14.93 -7.03 5.71
C VAL A 119 -14.82 -5.65 6.34
N ASP A 120 -13.89 -5.49 7.26
CA ASP A 120 -13.48 -4.19 7.77
C ASP A 120 -12.23 -3.72 7.00
N PRO A 121 -12.38 -2.81 6.03
CA PRO A 121 -11.28 -2.31 5.22
C PRO A 121 -10.49 -1.21 5.92
N THR A 122 -10.78 -0.87 7.18
CA THR A 122 -10.05 0.17 7.92
C THR A 122 -8.56 -0.12 7.92
N PRO A 123 -7.72 0.78 7.38
CA PRO A 123 -6.28 0.57 7.31
C PRO A 123 -5.65 0.51 8.71
N LEU A 124 -4.65 -0.35 8.88
CA LEU A 124 -3.81 -0.36 10.08
C LEU A 124 -3.06 0.97 10.23
N ALA A 125 -2.54 1.25 11.44
CA ALA A 125 -2.03 2.57 11.80
C ALA A 125 -0.96 3.07 10.83
N PHE A 126 0.00 2.23 10.43
CA PHE A 126 1.01 2.59 9.44
C PHE A 126 0.40 3.11 8.13
N PHE A 127 -0.54 2.36 7.54
CA PHE A 127 -1.16 2.72 6.26
C PHE A 127 -2.13 3.90 6.38
N ARG A 128 -2.79 4.03 7.52
CA ARG A 128 -3.66 5.17 7.83
C ARG A 128 -2.85 6.46 7.94
N ASP A 129 -1.71 6.41 8.65
CA ASP A 129 -0.88 7.57 8.95
C ASP A 129 0.05 7.95 7.78
N ALA A 130 0.35 7.02 6.85
CA ALA A 130 1.23 7.28 5.71
C ALA A 130 0.76 8.50 4.90
N PRO A 131 1.67 9.50 4.66
CA PRO A 131 1.29 10.77 4.01
C PRO A 131 0.95 10.62 2.54
N ALA A 132 1.53 9.63 1.89
CA ALA A 132 1.43 9.50 0.45
C ALA A 132 1.36 8.03 0.01
N TRP A 133 0.89 7.84 -1.22
CA TRP A 133 0.85 6.57 -1.93
C TRP A 133 1.44 6.75 -3.34
N SER A 134 2.12 5.73 -3.82
CA SER A 134 2.59 5.61 -5.21
C SER A 134 2.56 4.15 -5.62
N GLU A 135 2.57 3.89 -6.91
CA GLU A 135 2.83 2.56 -7.42
C GLU A 135 4.23 2.12 -7.00
N ASP A 136 4.31 0.90 -6.46
CA ASP A 136 5.54 0.34 -5.93
C ASP A 136 5.77 -1.05 -6.54
N PRO A 137 6.87 -1.27 -7.26
CA PRO A 137 7.16 -2.56 -7.89
C PRO A 137 7.17 -3.74 -6.91
N ALA A 138 7.52 -3.52 -5.63
CA ALA A 138 7.48 -4.58 -4.63
C ALA A 138 6.03 -5.01 -4.34
N THR A 139 5.14 -4.05 -4.13
CA THR A 139 3.70 -4.29 -3.93
C THR A 139 3.06 -4.90 -5.18
N GLU A 140 3.39 -4.38 -6.35
CA GLU A 140 2.91 -4.91 -7.63
C GLU A 140 3.33 -6.37 -7.83
N GLY A 141 4.59 -6.71 -7.55
CA GLY A 141 5.11 -8.06 -7.63
C GLY A 141 4.36 -9.04 -6.72
N TYR A 142 4.05 -8.63 -5.48
CA TYR A 142 3.22 -9.38 -4.55
C TYR A 142 1.82 -9.63 -5.12
N ILE A 143 1.15 -8.56 -5.55
CA ILE A 143 -0.22 -8.63 -6.09
C ILE A 143 -0.26 -9.53 -7.33
N LYS A 144 0.66 -9.37 -8.27
CA LYS A 144 0.75 -10.17 -9.49
C LYS A 144 1.12 -11.64 -9.22
N THR A 145 1.80 -11.96 -8.14
CA THR A 145 2.03 -13.34 -7.72
C THR A 145 0.73 -14.02 -7.30
N CYS A 146 -0.20 -13.29 -6.66
CA CYS A 146 -1.50 -13.83 -6.30
C CYS A 146 -2.51 -13.74 -7.44
N GLN A 147 -2.63 -12.59 -8.08
CA GLN A 147 -3.65 -12.34 -9.10
C GLN A 147 -3.16 -12.73 -10.51
N GLY A 148 -4.03 -13.36 -11.31
CA GLY A 148 -3.70 -13.74 -12.68
C GLY A 148 -2.87 -15.02 -12.84
N THR A 149 -2.49 -15.69 -11.75
CA THR A 149 -1.68 -16.91 -11.75
C THR A 149 -2.49 -18.17 -11.44
N LYS A 150 -1.89 -19.33 -11.61
CA LYS A 150 -2.40 -20.66 -11.19
C LYS A 150 -1.28 -21.50 -10.58
N ALA A 151 -1.63 -22.61 -9.94
CA ALA A 151 -0.65 -23.56 -9.42
C ALA A 151 0.26 -24.07 -10.57
N GLY A 152 1.57 -24.06 -10.32
CA GLY A 152 2.62 -24.38 -11.29
C GLY A 152 3.25 -23.16 -11.97
N ASP A 153 2.59 -22.02 -11.95
CA ASP A 153 3.16 -20.78 -12.50
C ASP A 153 4.33 -20.27 -11.65
N PRO A 154 5.29 -19.53 -12.23
CA PRO A 154 6.39 -18.94 -11.50
C PRO A 154 5.89 -17.84 -10.53
N ILE A 155 6.59 -17.68 -9.42
CA ILE A 155 6.49 -16.51 -8.55
C ILE A 155 6.89 -15.29 -9.39
N ASN A 156 6.21 -14.14 -9.20
CA ASN A 156 6.62 -12.92 -9.89
C ASN A 156 8.06 -12.55 -9.50
N PRO A 157 8.98 -12.34 -10.45
CA PRO A 157 10.39 -12.06 -10.15
C PRO A 157 10.58 -10.85 -9.24
N LEU A 158 9.78 -9.77 -9.44
CA LEU A 158 9.85 -8.57 -8.60
C LEU A 158 9.51 -8.87 -7.13
N TYR A 159 8.63 -9.83 -6.87
CA TYR A 159 8.33 -10.27 -5.51
C TYR A 159 9.47 -11.14 -4.96
N LEU A 160 9.92 -12.12 -5.72
CA LEU A 160 10.96 -13.05 -5.29
C LEU A 160 12.26 -12.32 -4.92
N ASP A 161 12.70 -11.37 -5.74
CA ASP A 161 13.91 -10.59 -5.53
C ASP A 161 13.83 -9.67 -4.29
N ARG A 162 12.62 -9.38 -3.82
CA ARG A 162 12.36 -8.42 -2.73
C ARG A 162 11.84 -9.03 -1.44
N ILE A 163 11.67 -10.35 -1.38
CA ILE A 163 11.01 -11.00 -0.23
C ILE A 163 11.78 -10.82 1.09
N VAL A 164 13.11 -10.73 1.04
CA VAL A 164 13.93 -10.46 2.24
C VAL A 164 13.68 -9.03 2.74
N ALA A 165 13.65 -8.05 1.84
CA ALA A 165 13.29 -6.68 2.20
C ALA A 165 11.83 -6.60 2.68
N ALA A 166 10.92 -7.34 2.05
CA ALA A 166 9.50 -7.40 2.45
C ALA A 166 9.33 -7.91 3.88
N SER A 167 10.13 -8.89 4.32
CA SER A 167 10.06 -9.39 5.71
C SER A 167 10.52 -8.35 6.73
N LEU A 168 11.58 -7.60 6.44
CA LEU A 168 12.02 -6.49 7.30
C LEU A 168 10.99 -5.37 7.35
N VAL A 169 10.34 -5.06 6.20
CA VAL A 169 9.26 -4.06 6.13
C VAL A 169 8.05 -4.53 6.94
N ALA A 170 7.69 -5.81 6.90
CA ALA A 170 6.58 -6.34 7.70
C ALA A 170 6.87 -6.22 9.20
N GLU A 171 8.07 -6.60 9.65
CA GLU A 171 8.49 -6.45 11.05
C GLU A 171 8.49 -4.96 11.49
N ALA A 172 8.89 -4.05 10.57
CA ALA A 172 8.89 -2.62 10.83
C ALA A 172 7.46 -2.04 10.95
N ILE A 173 6.53 -2.50 10.10
CA ILE A 173 5.11 -2.13 10.18
C ILE A 173 4.52 -2.59 11.52
N ASP A 174 4.76 -3.84 11.91
CA ASP A 174 4.30 -4.39 13.19
C ASP A 174 4.85 -3.59 14.39
N ALA A 175 6.12 -3.18 14.33
CA ALA A 175 6.73 -2.34 15.35
C ALA A 175 6.08 -0.94 15.41
N TYR A 176 5.80 -0.33 14.24
CA TYR A 176 5.11 0.96 14.16
C TYR A 176 3.69 0.89 14.72
N ASP A 177 2.92 -0.13 14.32
CA ASP A 177 1.54 -0.33 14.76
C ASP A 177 1.45 -0.63 16.27
N ALA A 178 2.51 -1.23 16.84
CA ALA A 178 2.68 -1.41 18.28
C ALA A 178 3.21 -0.16 19.03
N GLY A 179 3.43 0.96 18.36
CA GLY A 179 3.96 2.20 18.95
C GLY A 179 5.47 2.18 19.27
N ARG A 180 6.20 1.16 18.84
CA ARG A 180 7.65 1.01 19.02
C ARG A 180 8.39 1.73 17.89
N TYR A 181 8.30 3.06 17.86
CA TYR A 181 8.73 3.88 16.72
C TYR A 181 10.24 3.87 16.48
N GLN A 182 11.07 3.71 17.54
CA GLN A 182 12.52 3.58 17.35
C GLN A 182 12.88 2.24 16.70
N ASP A 183 12.28 1.15 17.17
CA ASP A 183 12.49 -0.18 16.57
C ASP A 183 12.04 -0.18 15.11
N ALA A 184 10.89 0.45 14.82
CA ALA A 184 10.40 0.60 13.45
C ALA A 184 11.38 1.37 12.57
N LEU A 185 11.95 2.48 13.08
CA LEU A 185 12.94 3.28 12.35
C LEU A 185 14.19 2.47 12.02
N ASP A 186 14.69 1.69 12.99
CA ASP A 186 15.89 0.88 12.82
C ASP A 186 15.67 -0.23 11.77
N LEU A 187 14.49 -0.90 11.83
CA LEU A 187 14.09 -1.92 10.85
C LEU A 187 13.91 -1.34 9.45
N TYR A 188 13.22 -0.18 9.29
CA TYR A 188 13.09 0.47 8.00
C TYR A 188 14.44 0.93 7.44
N THR A 189 15.34 1.42 8.29
CA THR A 189 16.69 1.82 7.89
C THR A 189 17.50 0.60 7.44
N GLY A 190 17.38 -0.52 8.16
CA GLY A 190 17.93 -1.80 7.76
C GLY A 190 17.40 -2.28 6.42
N ALA A 191 16.07 -2.22 6.22
CA ALA A 191 15.45 -2.55 4.94
C ALA A 191 15.97 -1.67 3.80
N LEU A 192 16.09 -0.34 4.02
CA LEU A 192 16.61 0.61 3.04
C LEU A 192 18.05 0.27 2.58
N SER A 193 18.83 -0.33 3.45
CA SER A 193 20.21 -0.72 3.16
C SER A 193 20.33 -1.99 2.31
N THR A 194 19.22 -2.70 2.09
CA THR A 194 19.21 -3.86 1.19
C THR A 194 19.17 -3.43 -0.29
N PRO A 195 19.65 -4.24 -1.24
CA PRO A 195 19.60 -3.90 -2.67
C PRO A 195 18.19 -3.57 -3.18
N ALA A 196 17.17 -4.19 -2.60
CA ALA A 196 15.76 -3.99 -2.95
C ALA A 196 15.03 -3.01 -2.00
N GLY A 197 15.77 -2.30 -1.14
CA GLY A 197 15.18 -1.53 -0.03
C GLY A 197 14.63 -0.16 -0.41
N ASN A 198 15.00 0.39 -1.57
CA ASN A 198 14.42 1.65 -2.03
C ASN A 198 12.97 1.43 -2.49
N GLN A 199 12.06 1.36 -1.53
CA GLN A 199 10.63 1.12 -1.72
C GLN A 199 9.83 2.23 -1.09
N PHE A 200 8.66 2.51 -1.66
CA PHE A 200 7.80 3.58 -1.19
C PHE A 200 7.35 3.37 0.27
N ARG A 201 7.06 2.12 0.66
CA ARG A 201 6.72 1.77 2.04
C ARG A 201 7.84 2.05 3.03
N VAL A 202 9.09 1.79 2.63
CA VAL A 202 10.27 2.05 3.48
C VAL A 202 10.44 3.54 3.71
N LEU A 203 10.32 4.36 2.66
CA LEU A 203 10.39 5.82 2.80
C LEU A 203 9.27 6.38 3.67
N ASN A 204 8.02 5.93 3.47
CA ASN A 204 6.90 6.30 4.35
C ASN A 204 7.17 5.90 5.81
N GLY A 205 7.72 4.71 6.03
CA GLY A 205 8.02 4.21 7.38
C GLY A 205 9.09 5.03 8.10
N ILE A 206 10.17 5.38 7.42
CA ILE A 206 11.21 6.25 7.97
C ILE A 206 10.65 7.66 8.26
N TYR A 207 9.83 8.19 7.35
CA TYR A 207 9.14 9.46 7.57
C TYR A 207 8.27 9.43 8.83
N LEU A 208 7.38 8.45 8.92
CA LEU A 208 6.43 8.32 10.02
C LEU A 208 7.12 8.08 11.37
N ALA A 209 8.11 7.18 11.40
CA ALA A 209 8.84 6.90 12.63
C ALA A 209 9.59 8.14 13.14
N ASN A 210 10.26 8.90 12.26
CA ASN A 210 10.88 10.17 12.64
C ASN A 210 9.85 11.19 13.11
N TRP A 211 8.70 11.30 12.44
CA TRP A 211 7.63 12.21 12.86
C TRP A 211 7.10 11.88 14.26
N LYS A 212 6.82 10.59 14.54
CA LYS A 212 6.36 10.12 15.88
C LYS A 212 7.42 10.31 16.97
N LEU A 213 8.70 10.26 16.60
CA LEU A 213 9.84 10.51 17.52
C LEU A 213 10.14 12.01 17.71
N GLY A 214 9.38 12.93 17.08
CA GLY A 214 9.59 14.37 17.15
C GLY A 214 10.80 14.87 16.34
N ARG A 215 11.36 14.05 15.45
CA ARG A 215 12.52 14.38 14.59
C ARG A 215 12.05 15.03 13.30
N GLN A 216 11.48 16.22 13.40
CA GLN A 216 10.80 16.89 12.28
C GLN A 216 11.73 17.11 11.07
N GLN A 217 12.95 17.61 11.28
CA GLN A 217 13.89 17.87 10.19
C GLN A 217 14.25 16.60 9.40
N GLN A 218 14.45 15.48 10.10
CA GLN A 218 14.69 14.19 9.46
C GLN A 218 13.46 13.71 8.67
N ALA A 219 12.25 13.88 9.25
CA ALA A 219 11.01 13.56 8.55
C ALA A 219 10.85 14.40 7.27
N GLU A 220 11.09 15.70 7.31
CA GLU A 220 11.06 16.59 6.14
C GLU A 220 12.04 16.16 5.04
N THR A 221 13.27 15.80 5.42
CA THR A 221 14.27 15.27 4.48
C THR A 221 13.79 13.99 3.79
N VAL A 222 13.17 13.11 4.54
CA VAL A 222 12.62 11.85 3.97
C VAL A 222 11.39 12.13 3.12
N PHE A 223 10.56 13.11 3.47
CA PHE A 223 9.42 13.49 2.64
C PHE A 223 9.85 13.99 1.26
N ALA A 224 10.96 14.71 1.16
CA ALA A 224 11.54 15.08 -0.15
C ALA A 224 11.86 13.83 -0.99
N ARG A 225 12.44 12.79 -0.39
CA ARG A 225 12.70 11.52 -1.08
C ARG A 225 11.42 10.78 -1.49
N ILE A 226 10.33 10.89 -0.70
CA ILE A 226 9.01 10.36 -1.06
C ILE A 226 8.49 11.06 -2.32
N VAL A 227 8.63 12.39 -2.38
CA VAL A 227 8.22 13.17 -3.55
C VAL A 227 9.03 12.78 -4.78
N ASP A 228 10.36 12.73 -4.68
CA ASP A 228 11.23 12.33 -5.77
C ASP A 228 10.88 10.92 -6.28
N TYR A 229 10.72 9.96 -5.36
CA TYR A 229 10.33 8.60 -5.72
C TYR A 229 9.01 8.57 -6.51
N GLY A 230 7.97 9.29 -6.02
CA GLY A 230 6.68 9.33 -6.70
C GLY A 230 6.76 9.98 -8.08
N LEU A 231 7.53 11.07 -8.21
CA LEU A 231 7.74 11.76 -9.49
C LEU A 231 8.55 10.92 -10.49
N ASP A 232 9.52 10.14 -10.03
CA ASP A 232 10.30 9.22 -10.87
C ASP A 232 9.48 8.03 -11.35
N HIS A 233 8.50 7.59 -10.54
CA HIS A 233 7.50 6.59 -10.92
C HIS A 233 6.27 7.21 -11.60
N GLN A 234 6.36 8.47 -12.01
CA GLN A 234 5.36 9.23 -12.78
C GLN A 234 4.03 9.49 -12.06
N ARG A 235 3.88 9.10 -10.80
CA ARG A 235 2.64 9.25 -10.05
C ARG A 235 2.89 9.34 -8.55
N LEU A 236 2.43 10.41 -7.93
CA LEU A 236 2.45 10.61 -6.48
C LEU A 236 1.05 11.00 -6.01
N ALA A 237 0.44 10.20 -5.16
CA ALA A 237 -0.81 10.54 -4.49
C ALA A 237 -0.52 11.00 -3.07
N VAL A 238 -0.97 12.19 -2.69
CA VAL A 238 -0.79 12.74 -1.34
C VAL A 238 -2.15 12.86 -0.66
N LYS A 239 -2.24 12.39 0.58
CA LYS A 239 -3.46 12.40 1.38
C LYS A 239 -3.67 13.76 2.05
N PHE A 240 -4.17 14.72 1.29
CA PHE A 240 -4.69 15.95 1.85
C PHE A 240 -6.14 15.77 2.28
N LEU A 241 -6.41 15.85 3.58
CA LEU A 241 -7.76 15.75 4.10
C LEU A 241 -8.45 17.10 4.07
N PHE A 242 -9.61 17.14 3.43
CA PHE A 242 -10.45 18.32 3.33
C PHE A 242 -11.66 18.22 4.26
N ARG A 243 -12.19 19.35 4.67
CA ARG A 243 -13.48 19.38 5.37
C ARG A 243 -14.59 18.87 4.43
N PRO A 244 -15.62 18.18 4.97
CA PRO A 244 -16.73 17.72 4.15
C PRO A 244 -17.35 18.83 3.31
N GLY A 245 -17.60 18.56 2.01
CA GLY A 245 -18.16 19.52 1.07
C GLY A 245 -17.33 20.79 0.80
N SER A 246 -16.07 20.84 1.23
CA SER A 246 -15.22 22.03 1.18
C SER A 246 -13.90 21.76 0.46
N THR A 247 -13.27 22.84 -0.01
CA THR A 247 -11.90 22.86 -0.53
C THR A 247 -10.87 23.17 0.56
N ALA A 248 -11.28 23.62 1.74
CA ALA A 248 -10.36 23.91 2.83
C ALA A 248 -9.91 22.61 3.53
N PHE A 249 -8.63 22.55 3.92
CA PHE A 249 -8.10 21.46 4.71
C PHE A 249 -8.80 21.35 6.08
N VAL A 250 -8.79 20.15 6.66
CA VAL A 250 -9.21 19.96 8.05
C VAL A 250 -8.38 20.84 8.99
N GLN A 251 -9.03 21.36 10.04
CA GLN A 251 -8.38 22.25 11.03
C GLN A 251 -7.94 21.45 12.28
N ASP A 252 -7.35 20.29 12.07
CA ASP A 252 -6.74 19.50 13.13
C ASP A 252 -5.21 19.55 12.97
N PRO A 253 -4.48 20.22 13.89
CA PRO A 253 -3.03 20.34 13.79
C PRO A 253 -2.29 19.00 13.74
N LYS A 254 -2.88 17.93 14.30
CA LYS A 254 -2.30 16.58 14.24
C LYS A 254 -2.35 15.99 12.84
N LEU A 255 -3.34 16.38 12.04
CA LEU A 255 -3.55 15.89 10.67
C LEU A 255 -2.97 16.85 9.63
N SER A 256 -3.32 18.13 9.70
CA SER A 256 -2.96 19.13 8.70
C SER A 256 -1.71 19.95 9.03
N GLY A 257 -1.15 19.80 10.23
CA GLY A 257 0.07 20.51 10.63
C GLY A 257 1.24 20.33 9.66
N PRO A 258 1.48 19.14 9.09
CA PRO A 258 2.54 18.90 8.11
C PRO A 258 2.29 19.50 6.71
N TYR A 259 1.05 19.85 6.34
CA TYR A 259 0.70 20.23 4.97
C TYR A 259 1.47 21.41 4.39
N PRO A 260 1.77 22.49 5.13
CA PRO A 260 2.59 23.58 4.60
C PRO A 260 3.98 23.12 4.16
N VAL A 261 4.60 22.22 4.95
CA VAL A 261 5.91 21.65 4.63
C VAL A 261 5.81 20.71 3.42
N TRP A 262 4.78 19.87 3.36
CA TRP A 262 4.56 18.98 2.21
C TRP A 262 4.39 19.77 0.92
N LEU A 263 3.54 20.79 0.92
CA LEU A 263 3.32 21.66 -0.25
C LEU A 263 4.62 22.34 -0.70
N LYS A 264 5.38 22.92 0.24
CA LYS A 264 6.68 23.53 -0.06
C LYS A 264 7.65 22.51 -0.66
N THR A 265 7.73 21.31 -0.08
CA THR A 265 8.63 20.25 -0.56
C THR A 265 8.25 19.80 -1.97
N ILE A 266 6.95 19.56 -2.22
CA ILE A 266 6.45 19.19 -3.55
C ILE A 266 6.83 20.29 -4.57
N ALA A 267 6.60 21.55 -4.23
CA ALA A 267 6.97 22.67 -5.12
C ALA A 267 8.46 22.68 -5.42
N THR A 268 9.32 22.50 -4.41
CA THR A 268 10.78 22.51 -4.56
C THR A 268 11.25 21.37 -5.46
N GLN A 269 10.84 20.14 -5.19
CA GLN A 269 11.27 18.96 -5.95
C GLN A 269 10.77 18.99 -7.40
N THR A 270 9.52 19.43 -7.61
CA THR A 270 8.94 19.56 -8.95
C THR A 270 9.64 20.65 -9.78
N SER A 271 9.91 21.81 -9.17
CA SER A 271 10.55 22.93 -9.89
C SER A 271 11.98 22.61 -10.29
N GLY A 272 12.74 21.92 -9.42
CA GLY A 272 14.12 21.50 -9.68
C GLY A 272 14.22 20.44 -10.78
N GLY A 273 13.25 19.52 -10.87
CA GLY A 273 13.26 18.41 -11.82
C GLY A 273 12.80 18.76 -13.25
N GLY A 274 12.35 19.98 -13.52
CA GLY A 274 11.90 20.40 -14.86
C GLY A 274 10.65 19.67 -15.37
N LYS A 275 9.93 18.94 -14.51
CA LYS A 275 8.76 18.13 -14.87
C LYS A 275 7.50 19.00 -14.98
N CYS A 276 6.60 18.61 -15.87
CA CYS A 276 5.23 19.12 -15.92
C CYS A 276 4.28 18.16 -15.23
N LEU A 277 3.29 18.66 -14.49
CA LEU A 277 2.38 17.87 -13.70
C LEU A 277 0.91 18.16 -14.03
N GLU A 278 0.13 17.09 -14.08
CA GLU A 278 -1.30 17.14 -13.87
C GLU A 278 -1.58 16.93 -12.38
N VAL A 279 -2.25 17.91 -11.76
CA VAL A 279 -2.72 17.87 -10.38
C VAL A 279 -4.17 17.43 -10.41
N THR A 280 -4.45 16.19 -10.02
CA THR A 280 -5.77 15.60 -10.15
C THR A 280 -6.39 15.37 -8.78
N GLY A 281 -7.57 15.95 -8.55
CA GLY A 281 -8.37 15.71 -7.35
C GLY A 281 -9.29 14.52 -7.52
N HIS A 282 -9.50 13.80 -6.40
CA HIS A 282 -10.40 12.64 -6.30
C HIS A 282 -11.33 12.78 -5.11
N THR A 283 -12.48 12.12 -5.16
CA THR A 283 -13.44 12.01 -4.06
C THR A 283 -13.77 10.54 -3.77
N SER A 284 -14.27 10.28 -2.57
CA SER A 284 -14.99 9.03 -2.28
C SER A 284 -16.30 8.98 -3.11
N PRO A 285 -16.87 7.77 -3.32
CA PRO A 285 -18.08 7.60 -4.14
C PRO A 285 -19.38 8.05 -3.43
N THR A 286 -19.27 8.96 -2.47
CA THR A 286 -20.40 9.48 -1.71
C THR A 286 -20.98 10.72 -2.37
N GLY A 287 -22.28 10.72 -2.64
CA GLY A 287 -22.99 11.84 -3.26
C GLY A 287 -23.01 11.81 -4.80
N PRO A 288 -23.70 12.80 -5.43
CA PRO A 288 -23.84 12.85 -6.89
C PRO A 288 -22.52 13.11 -7.61
N GLU A 289 -22.22 12.33 -8.66
CA GLU A 289 -20.97 12.43 -9.42
C GLU A 289 -20.69 13.82 -9.99
N PRO A 290 -21.68 14.58 -10.56
CA PRO A 290 -21.36 15.93 -11.05
C PRO A 290 -20.86 16.89 -9.95
N LEU A 291 -21.31 16.71 -8.71
CA LEU A 291 -20.79 17.48 -7.57
C LEU A 291 -19.39 16.99 -7.16
N ASN A 292 -19.16 15.69 -7.21
CA ASN A 292 -17.84 15.09 -6.94
C ASN A 292 -16.79 15.55 -7.97
N GLU A 293 -17.12 15.56 -9.26
CA GLU A 293 -16.24 16.08 -10.32
C GLU A 293 -15.87 17.55 -10.06
N ARG A 294 -16.85 18.41 -9.78
CA ARG A 294 -16.59 19.81 -9.48
C ARG A 294 -15.77 20.00 -8.22
N LEU A 295 -16.11 19.30 -7.14
CA LEU A 295 -15.40 19.40 -5.87
C LEU A 295 -13.96 18.91 -6.00
N SER A 296 -13.72 17.83 -6.72
CA SER A 296 -12.39 17.28 -6.94
C SER A 296 -11.51 18.26 -7.73
N LEU A 297 -12.04 18.90 -8.77
CA LEU A 297 -11.33 19.95 -9.51
C LEU A 297 -10.96 21.14 -8.60
N LEU A 298 -11.92 21.65 -7.83
CA LEU A 298 -11.67 22.77 -6.92
C LEU A 298 -10.62 22.43 -5.84
N ARG A 299 -10.55 21.17 -5.39
CA ARG A 299 -9.51 20.71 -4.47
C ARG A 299 -8.14 20.62 -5.13
N ALA A 300 -8.08 20.18 -6.40
CA ALA A 300 -6.86 20.20 -7.18
C ALA A 300 -6.33 21.62 -7.36
N GLU A 301 -7.18 22.56 -7.71
CA GLU A 301 -6.84 24.00 -7.83
C GLU A 301 -6.37 24.59 -6.48
N TYR A 302 -7.05 24.24 -5.39
CA TYR A 302 -6.68 24.69 -4.05
C TYR A 302 -5.28 24.19 -3.63
N VAL A 303 -4.89 22.98 -4.01
CA VAL A 303 -3.54 22.43 -3.77
C VAL A 303 -2.53 23.02 -4.73
N LYS A 304 -2.88 23.22 -6.00
CA LYS A 304 -2.00 23.78 -7.04
C LYS A 304 -1.57 25.23 -6.72
N SER A 305 -2.49 26.05 -6.23
CA SER A 305 -2.25 27.48 -5.98
C SER A 305 -1.05 27.77 -5.05
N PRO A 306 -0.92 27.17 -3.86
CA PRO A 306 0.26 27.35 -3.00
C PRO A 306 1.56 26.82 -3.61
N LEU A 307 1.51 25.80 -4.48
CA LEU A 307 2.70 25.32 -5.18
C LEU A 307 3.21 26.35 -6.18
N GLU A 308 2.32 26.98 -6.92
CA GLU A 308 2.65 28.09 -7.84
C GLU A 308 3.15 29.32 -7.09
N GLY A 309 2.56 29.63 -5.93
CA GLY A 309 3.02 30.70 -5.06
C GLY A 309 4.43 30.46 -4.51
N ALA A 310 4.75 29.22 -4.20
CA ALA A 310 6.09 28.84 -3.73
C ALA A 310 7.13 28.82 -4.85
N SER A 311 6.72 28.53 -6.09
CA SER A 311 7.60 28.49 -7.26
C SER A 311 6.87 28.94 -8.53
N PRO A 312 7.01 30.21 -8.96
CA PRO A 312 6.28 30.76 -10.10
C PRO A 312 6.50 30.03 -11.43
N VAL A 313 7.62 29.32 -11.58
CA VAL A 313 7.87 28.50 -12.78
C VAL A 313 6.83 27.38 -12.95
N LEU A 314 6.23 26.92 -11.85
CA LEU A 314 5.22 25.88 -11.84
C LEU A 314 3.88 26.32 -12.46
N ALA A 315 3.57 27.62 -12.47
CA ALA A 315 2.36 28.13 -13.11
C ALA A 315 2.24 27.77 -14.59
N LYS A 316 3.38 27.58 -15.27
CA LYS A 316 3.45 27.15 -16.67
C LYS A 316 3.63 25.64 -16.85
N ARG A 317 3.77 24.89 -15.74
CA ARG A 317 4.09 23.46 -15.74
C ARG A 317 3.04 22.61 -15.02
N MET A 318 1.98 23.21 -14.49
CA MET A 318 0.93 22.47 -13.79
C MET A 318 -0.44 22.78 -14.36
N ILE A 319 -1.22 21.73 -14.59
CA ILE A 319 -2.64 21.81 -14.90
C ILE A 319 -3.43 21.14 -13.77
N ALA A 320 -4.64 21.64 -13.48
CA ALA A 320 -5.54 21.03 -12.52
C ALA A 320 -6.62 20.24 -13.24
N ASN A 321 -7.00 19.09 -12.66
CA ASN A 321 -8.06 18.23 -13.16
C ASN A 321 -8.88 17.67 -11.99
N GLY A 322 -10.14 17.30 -12.24
CA GLY A 322 -11.03 16.69 -11.28
C GLY A 322 -11.75 15.51 -11.91
N VAL A 323 -11.64 14.33 -11.29
CA VAL A 323 -12.21 13.08 -11.82
C VAL A 323 -13.34 12.54 -10.93
N GLY A 324 -13.73 13.29 -9.90
CA GLY A 324 -14.76 12.85 -8.97
C GLY A 324 -14.43 11.52 -8.33
N SER A 325 -15.40 10.62 -8.29
CA SER A 325 -15.27 9.28 -7.75
C SER A 325 -15.00 8.19 -8.81
N LYS A 326 -14.71 8.56 -10.06
CA LYS A 326 -14.53 7.61 -11.16
C LYS A 326 -13.30 6.70 -11.00
N GLN A 327 -12.33 7.13 -10.20
CA GLN A 327 -11.07 6.42 -10.00
C GLN A 327 -10.84 6.15 -8.50
N THR A 328 -11.80 5.48 -7.87
CA THR A 328 -11.65 5.03 -6.48
C THR A 328 -10.54 4.00 -6.35
N MET A 329 -9.84 4.01 -5.23
CA MET A 329 -8.84 3.00 -4.86
C MET A 329 -9.40 2.00 -3.87
N VAL A 330 -10.27 2.44 -2.98
CA VAL A 330 -10.91 1.64 -1.92
C VAL A 330 -12.41 1.49 -2.20
N GLY A 331 -13.13 2.57 -2.43
CA GLY A 331 -14.49 2.57 -2.94
C GLY A 331 -15.54 2.00 -1.99
N THR A 332 -15.38 2.11 -0.65
CA THR A 332 -16.37 1.58 0.29
C THR A 332 -17.68 2.38 0.30
N GLY A 333 -17.61 3.66 -0.04
CA GLY A 333 -18.75 4.58 0.04
C GLY A 333 -19.18 4.95 1.47
N ARG A 334 -18.37 4.64 2.48
CA ARG A 334 -18.63 4.98 3.89
C ARG A 334 -18.17 6.38 4.27
N ASP A 335 -17.29 6.97 3.46
CA ASP A 335 -16.67 8.29 3.67
C ASP A 335 -15.91 8.45 5.00
N ASP A 336 -15.45 7.34 5.56
CA ASP A 336 -14.66 7.24 6.79
C ASP A 336 -13.15 7.12 6.50
N ALA A 337 -12.37 6.63 7.47
CA ALA A 337 -10.93 6.44 7.33
C ALA A 337 -10.55 5.39 6.25
N SER A 338 -11.44 4.45 5.93
CA SER A 338 -11.19 3.45 4.89
C SER A 338 -11.11 4.08 3.49
N ASP A 339 -11.94 5.11 3.22
CA ASP A 339 -11.96 5.83 1.95
C ASP A 339 -10.97 7.01 1.91
N ALA A 340 -10.04 7.12 2.87
CA ALA A 340 -9.11 8.26 2.92
C ALA A 340 -8.24 8.38 1.66
N LEU A 341 -7.87 7.26 1.04
CA LEU A 341 -7.14 7.25 -0.24
C LEU A 341 -8.01 7.65 -1.44
N ASP A 342 -9.32 7.54 -1.35
CA ASP A 342 -10.21 8.03 -2.40
C ASP A 342 -10.31 9.55 -2.38
N ARG A 343 -10.11 10.19 -1.21
CA ARG A 343 -10.08 11.65 -1.03
C ARG A 343 -8.66 12.19 -1.08
N ARG A 344 -8.01 12.03 -2.23
CA ARG A 344 -6.60 12.36 -2.46
C ARG A 344 -6.41 13.41 -3.53
N VAL A 345 -5.21 13.96 -3.57
CA VAL A 345 -4.71 14.72 -4.72
C VAL A 345 -3.51 13.98 -5.29
N GLU A 346 -3.57 13.68 -6.57
CA GLU A 346 -2.49 13.04 -7.33
C GLU A 346 -1.69 14.06 -8.14
N PHE A 347 -0.40 13.80 -8.22
CA PHE A 347 0.54 14.50 -9.09
C PHE A 347 1.05 13.49 -10.12
N LYS A 348 0.60 13.66 -11.36
CA LYS A 348 1.00 12.80 -12.47
C LYS A 348 1.98 13.57 -13.36
N VAL A 349 3.11 12.96 -13.66
CA VAL A 349 4.07 13.55 -14.61
C VAL A 349 3.50 13.46 -16.02
N ILE A 350 3.48 14.60 -16.70
CA ILE A 350 3.00 14.74 -18.08
C ILE A 350 4.08 15.38 -18.96
N GLY A 351 3.90 15.29 -20.27
CA GLY A 351 4.74 16.05 -21.21
C GLY A 351 4.56 17.58 -21.02
N CYS A 352 5.65 18.33 -21.03
CA CYS A 352 5.60 19.78 -21.11
C CYS A 352 5.21 20.21 -22.57
#